data_d84ee6f496a4408d5de24d020c8a61f3
#
_entry.id   d84ee6f496a4408d5de24d020c8a61f3
#
_cell.length_a   1.000
_cell.length_b   1.000
_cell.length_c   1.000
_cell.angle_alpha   90.00
_cell.angle_beta   90.00
_cell.angle_gamma   90.00
#
_symmetry.space_group_name_H-M   'P 1'
#
loop_
_entity.id
_entity.type
_entity.pdbx_description
1 polymer ?
#
loop_
_entity_poly.entity_id
_entity_poly.type
_entity_poly.pdbx_seq_one_letter_code
_entity_poly.pdbx_strand_id
1 'polypeptide(L)'
;YIGDGIFDLVIRSVVVGKGNTRPNQLHQRTSHIVKAHTQAVMIEYLEPQLTEEELAVYKRGRNAKSPTMAKNATMADYRKATGLEAVMGYLYLTDRFERMVELIKTAVDGLELSL
;
A
#
# COMPACT_ATOMS: atom_id res chain seq x y z
N TYR A 1 -2.63 11.38 0.55
CA TYR A 1 -3.87 11.67 -0.18
C TYR A 1 -3.85 11.08 -1.59
N ILE A 2 -2.92 11.52 -2.44
CA ILE A 2 -2.76 10.95 -3.78
C ILE A 2 -2.31 9.50 -3.70
N GLY A 3 -1.40 9.19 -2.78
CA GLY A 3 -0.88 7.83 -2.60
C GLY A 3 -1.93 6.83 -2.19
N ASP A 4 -2.93 7.25 -1.41
CA ASP A 4 -4.07 6.42 -1.04
C ASP A 4 -4.85 5.99 -2.28
N GLY A 5 -5.23 6.95 -3.14
CA GLY A 5 -5.96 6.66 -4.37
C GLY A 5 -5.15 5.82 -5.35
N ILE A 6 -3.85 6.08 -5.48
CA ILE A 6 -2.97 5.34 -6.39
C ILE A 6 -2.75 3.92 -5.89
N PHE A 7 -2.54 3.72 -4.60
CA PHE A 7 -2.40 2.38 -4.03
C PHE A 7 -3.65 1.55 -4.31
N ASP A 8 -4.81 2.11 -4.05
CA ASP A 8 -6.09 1.44 -4.30
C ASP A 8 -6.23 1.08 -5.78
N LEU A 9 -5.93 2.02 -6.68
CA LEU A 9 -6.01 1.77 -8.12
C LEU A 9 -5.08 0.64 -8.56
N VAL A 10 -3.84 0.62 -8.08
CA VAL A 10 -2.89 -0.43 -8.46
C VAL A 10 -3.34 -1.79 -7.95
N ILE A 11 -3.81 -1.88 -6.71
CA ILE A 11 -4.32 -3.13 -6.16
C ILE A 11 -5.51 -3.63 -6.96
N ARG A 12 -6.46 -2.76 -7.29
CA ARG A 12 -7.62 -3.14 -8.11
C ARG A 12 -7.19 -3.60 -9.51
N SER A 13 -6.20 -2.95 -10.10
CA SER A 13 -5.68 -3.34 -11.41
C SER A 13 -5.03 -4.72 -11.38
N VAL A 14 -4.27 -5.03 -10.34
CA VAL A 14 -3.65 -6.34 -10.15
C VAL A 14 -4.71 -7.42 -9.98
N VAL A 15 -5.74 -7.17 -9.20
CA VAL A 15 -6.83 -8.12 -8.96
C VAL A 15 -7.57 -8.40 -10.27
N VAL A 16 -7.90 -7.38 -11.06
CA VAL A 16 -8.57 -7.54 -12.35
C VAL A 16 -7.70 -8.34 -13.32
N GLY A 17 -6.38 -8.07 -13.33
CA GLY A 17 -5.43 -8.76 -14.21
C GLY A 17 -5.24 -10.24 -13.89
N LYS A 18 -5.65 -10.71 -12.71
CA LYS A 18 -5.50 -12.11 -12.32
C LYS A 18 -6.63 -13.03 -12.77
N GLY A 19 -7.66 -12.49 -13.44
CA GLY A 19 -8.67 -13.31 -14.08
C GLY A 19 -10.10 -12.85 -13.81
N ASN A 20 -11.04 -13.54 -14.44
CA ASN A 20 -12.46 -13.23 -14.33
C ASN A 20 -12.99 -13.67 -12.97
N THR A 21 -13.42 -12.70 -12.18
CA THR A 21 -13.97 -12.92 -10.85
C THR A 21 -15.25 -12.09 -10.72
N ARG A 22 -16.22 -12.59 -9.94
CA ARG A 22 -17.45 -11.86 -9.67
C ARG A 22 -17.13 -10.56 -8.93
N PRO A 23 -17.88 -9.47 -9.20
CA PRO A 23 -17.62 -8.18 -8.54
C PRO A 23 -17.52 -8.25 -7.02
N ASN A 24 -18.34 -9.07 -6.35
CA ASN A 24 -18.27 -9.23 -4.90
C ASN A 24 -16.93 -9.78 -4.43
N GLN A 25 -16.39 -10.76 -5.16
CA GLN A 25 -15.10 -11.36 -4.82
C GLN A 25 -13.97 -10.37 -5.07
N LEU A 26 -14.05 -9.58 -6.14
CA LEU A 26 -13.08 -8.53 -6.41
C LEU A 26 -13.07 -7.49 -5.28
N HIS A 27 -14.25 -7.07 -4.84
CA HIS A 27 -14.38 -6.12 -3.74
C HIS A 27 -13.81 -6.68 -2.44
N GLN A 28 -14.12 -7.93 -2.09
CA GLN A 28 -13.63 -8.55 -0.87
C GLN A 28 -12.11 -8.66 -0.87
N ARG A 29 -11.51 -9.10 -1.98
CA ARG A 29 -10.05 -9.20 -2.10
C ARG A 29 -9.39 -7.84 -1.96
N THR A 30 -9.91 -6.84 -2.66
CA THR A 30 -9.38 -5.47 -2.62
C THR A 30 -9.51 -4.89 -1.22
N SER A 31 -10.66 -5.04 -0.58
CA SER A 31 -10.91 -4.51 0.76
C SER A 31 -9.95 -5.08 1.80
N HIS A 32 -9.59 -6.37 1.66
CA HIS A 32 -8.62 -6.99 2.56
C HIS A 32 -7.24 -6.33 2.42
N ILE A 33 -6.80 -6.10 1.19
CA ILE A 33 -5.46 -5.56 0.92
C ILE A 33 -5.34 -4.09 1.34
N VAL A 34 -6.40 -3.30 1.19
CA VAL A 34 -6.33 -1.86 1.48
C VAL A 34 -6.52 -1.52 2.95
N LYS A 35 -6.77 -2.49 3.84
CA LYS A 35 -6.90 -2.23 5.27
C LYS A 35 -5.55 -1.81 5.86
N ALA A 36 -5.61 -0.91 6.86
CA ALA A 36 -4.41 -0.36 7.47
C ALA A 36 -3.48 -1.43 8.04
N HIS A 37 -4.03 -2.47 8.66
CA HIS A 37 -3.21 -3.56 9.19
C HIS A 37 -2.45 -4.30 8.09
N THR A 38 -3.11 -4.62 6.99
CA THR A 38 -2.48 -5.32 5.86
C THR A 38 -1.41 -4.45 5.24
N GLN A 39 -1.68 -3.15 5.06
CA GLN A 39 -0.69 -2.21 4.55
C GLN A 39 0.52 -2.10 5.49
N ALA A 40 0.30 -2.12 6.80
CA ALA A 40 1.37 -2.09 7.78
C ALA A 40 2.28 -3.32 7.65
N VAL A 41 1.68 -4.50 7.47
CA VAL A 41 2.44 -5.74 7.25
C VAL A 41 3.21 -5.67 5.94
N MET A 42 2.60 -5.14 4.89
CA MET A 42 3.26 -4.98 3.60
C MET A 42 4.50 -4.09 3.71
N ILE A 43 4.39 -2.93 4.36
CA ILE A 43 5.54 -2.02 4.44
C ILE A 43 6.64 -2.57 5.35
N GLU A 44 6.30 -3.31 6.40
CA GLU A 44 7.31 -3.99 7.21
C GLU A 44 8.12 -4.97 6.38
N TYR A 45 7.45 -5.71 5.50
CA TYR A 45 8.10 -6.64 4.59
C TYR A 45 8.99 -5.89 3.58
N LEU A 46 8.54 -4.75 3.08
CA LEU A 46 9.24 -3.99 2.05
C LEU A 46 10.38 -3.13 2.59
N GLU A 47 10.35 -2.75 3.86
CA GLU A 47 11.27 -1.77 4.42
C GLU A 47 12.75 -2.07 4.10
N PRO A 48 13.25 -3.32 4.25
CA PRO A 48 14.66 -3.62 3.91
C PRO A 48 14.99 -3.44 2.43
N GLN A 49 13.99 -3.39 1.57
CA GLN A 49 14.16 -3.28 0.12
C GLN A 49 14.03 -1.85 -0.40
N LEU A 50 13.65 -0.91 0.46
CA LEU A 50 13.46 0.47 0.06
C LEU A 50 14.82 1.15 -0.17
N THR A 51 14.88 2.03 -1.17
CA THR A 51 16.04 2.90 -1.35
C THR A 51 16.10 3.92 -0.20
N GLU A 52 17.24 4.59 -0.04
CA GLU A 52 17.37 5.64 0.98
C GLU A 52 16.30 6.73 0.81
N GLU A 53 16.04 7.11 -0.44
CA GLU A 53 15.06 8.11 -0.78
C GLU A 53 13.65 7.66 -0.41
N GLU A 54 13.29 6.42 -0.78
CA GLU A 54 12.00 5.84 -0.46
C GLU A 54 11.82 5.70 1.06
N LEU A 55 12.86 5.27 1.75
CA LEU A 55 12.82 5.12 3.20
C LEU A 55 12.62 6.46 3.89
N ALA A 56 13.25 7.52 3.39
CA ALA A 56 13.06 8.87 3.95
C ALA A 56 11.61 9.34 3.79
N VAL A 57 11.01 9.10 2.62
CA VAL A 57 9.60 9.41 2.37
C VAL A 57 8.70 8.61 3.30
N TYR A 58 8.97 7.32 3.45
CA TYR A 58 8.21 6.45 4.35
C TYR A 58 8.24 6.98 5.79
N LYS A 59 9.41 7.29 6.30
CA LYS A 59 9.55 7.76 7.68
C LYS A 59 8.83 9.09 7.92
N ARG A 60 8.90 10.01 6.96
CA ARG A 60 8.17 11.28 7.07
C ARG A 60 6.66 11.04 7.09
N GLY A 61 6.15 10.17 6.23
CA GLY A 61 4.74 9.84 6.20
C GLY A 61 4.27 9.15 7.48
N ARG A 62 5.06 8.17 7.95
CA ARG A 62 4.77 7.46 9.20
C ARG A 62 4.71 8.40 10.40
N ASN A 63 5.59 9.40 10.43
CA ASN A 63 5.71 10.31 11.56
C ASN A 63 4.83 11.56 11.44
N ALA A 64 4.13 11.74 10.33
CA ALA A 64 3.26 12.89 10.14
C ALA A 64 2.09 12.82 11.11
N LYS A 65 1.66 13.99 11.61
CA LYS A 65 0.47 14.06 12.45
C LYS A 65 -0.77 13.89 11.58
N SER A 66 -1.69 13.04 12.03
CA SER A 66 -2.96 12.86 11.35
C SER A 66 -4.09 13.23 12.30
N PRO A 67 -5.06 14.05 11.85
CA PRO A 67 -6.19 14.46 12.71
C PRO A 67 -7.20 13.33 12.94
N THR A 68 -7.22 12.31 12.08
CA THR A 68 -8.18 11.22 12.18
C THR A 68 -7.48 9.89 11.99
N MET A 69 -8.04 8.85 12.60
CA MET A 69 -7.56 7.49 12.48
C MET A 69 -8.68 6.61 11.91
N ALA A 70 -8.30 5.64 11.08
CA ALA A 70 -9.26 4.69 10.54
C ALA A 70 -9.90 3.87 11.67
N LYS A 71 -11.20 3.62 11.55
CA LYS A 71 -11.92 2.80 12.51
C LYS A 71 -11.33 1.39 12.54
N ASN A 72 -11.17 0.84 13.74
CA ASN A 72 -10.66 -0.51 13.98
C ASN A 72 -9.17 -0.71 13.62
N ALA A 73 -8.41 0.38 13.44
CA ALA A 73 -6.98 0.30 13.22
C ALA A 73 -6.22 0.75 14.47
N THR A 74 -5.07 0.15 14.75
CA THR A 74 -4.18 0.67 15.80
C THR A 74 -3.47 1.91 15.26
N MET A 75 -2.99 2.76 16.17
CA MET A 75 -2.22 3.94 15.78
C MET A 75 -0.94 3.54 15.04
N ALA A 76 -0.28 2.47 15.48
CA ALA A 76 0.93 1.98 14.82
C ALA A 76 0.64 1.53 13.38
N ASP A 77 -0.41 0.74 13.17
CA ASP A 77 -0.81 0.29 11.84
C ASP A 77 -1.19 1.48 10.96
N TYR A 78 -1.94 2.41 11.50
CA TYR A 78 -2.35 3.60 10.76
C TYR A 78 -1.16 4.42 10.27
N ARG A 79 -0.18 4.63 11.15
CA ARG A 79 1.03 5.40 10.79
C ARG A 79 1.85 4.68 9.73
N LYS A 80 2.01 3.36 9.82
CA LYS A 80 2.73 2.58 8.83
C LYS A 80 2.01 2.60 7.48
N ALA A 81 0.68 2.46 7.50
CA ALA A 81 -0.13 2.55 6.28
C ALA A 81 0.02 3.93 5.63
N THR A 82 -0.01 4.99 6.43
CA THR A 82 0.19 6.36 5.94
C THR A 82 1.58 6.51 5.31
N GLY A 83 2.59 5.91 5.93
CA GLY A 83 3.95 5.91 5.38
C GLY A 83 4.04 5.18 4.05
N LEU A 84 3.40 4.02 3.92
CA LEU A 84 3.35 3.28 2.66
C LEU A 84 2.67 4.11 1.57
N GLU A 85 1.53 4.71 1.89
CA GLU A 85 0.80 5.55 0.95
C GLU A 85 1.64 6.76 0.51
N ALA A 86 2.44 7.33 1.42
CA ALA A 86 3.34 8.42 1.08
C ALA A 86 4.39 7.97 0.05
N VAL A 87 4.94 6.76 0.21
CA VAL A 87 5.88 6.20 -0.77
C VAL A 87 5.21 6.02 -2.13
N MET A 88 3.99 5.47 -2.13
CA MET A 88 3.25 5.27 -3.38
C MET A 88 2.96 6.59 -4.08
N GLY A 89 2.53 7.61 -3.34
CA GLY A 89 2.30 8.94 -3.89
C GLY A 89 3.56 9.57 -4.45
N TYR A 90 4.66 9.45 -3.74
CA TYR A 90 5.97 9.95 -4.17
C TYR A 90 6.42 9.29 -5.48
N LEU A 91 6.31 7.97 -5.56
CA LEU A 91 6.70 7.24 -6.78
C LEU A 91 5.80 7.61 -7.96
N TYR A 92 4.51 7.78 -7.71
CA TYR A 92 3.58 8.21 -8.74
C TYR A 92 3.92 9.62 -9.26
N LEU A 93 4.15 10.57 -8.35
CA LEU A 93 4.40 11.96 -8.70
C LEU A 93 5.78 12.17 -9.35
N THR A 94 6.71 11.24 -9.16
CA THR A 94 8.03 11.28 -9.78
C THR A 94 8.14 10.36 -10.99
N ASP A 95 7.04 9.91 -11.55
CA ASP A 95 6.98 9.05 -12.73
C ASP A 95 7.67 7.69 -12.57
N ARG A 96 7.69 7.16 -11.35
CA ARG A 96 8.31 5.85 -11.07
C ARG A 96 7.23 4.78 -10.92
N PHE A 97 6.33 4.70 -11.88
CA PHE A 97 5.19 3.79 -11.83
C PHE A 97 5.63 2.33 -11.78
N GLU A 98 6.65 1.96 -12.56
CA GLU A 98 7.15 0.58 -12.57
C GLU A 98 7.68 0.16 -11.20
N ARG A 99 8.40 1.06 -10.53
CA ARG A 99 8.91 0.80 -9.19
C ARG A 99 7.77 0.62 -8.19
N MET A 100 6.73 1.44 -8.30
CA MET A 100 5.55 1.33 -7.45
C MET A 100 4.88 -0.03 -7.59
N VAL A 101 4.66 -0.47 -8.83
CA VAL A 101 4.06 -1.78 -9.10
C VAL A 101 4.96 -2.91 -8.62
N GLU A 102 6.27 -2.79 -8.83
CA GLU A 102 7.25 -3.76 -8.36
C GLU A 102 7.18 -3.96 -6.85
N LEU A 103 7.13 -2.88 -6.09
CA LEU A 103 7.04 -2.97 -4.63
C LEU A 103 5.74 -3.65 -4.19
N ILE A 104 4.63 -3.27 -4.79
CA ILE A 104 3.34 -3.86 -4.43
C ILE A 104 3.32 -5.35 -4.75
N LYS A 105 3.78 -5.75 -5.93
CA LYS A 105 3.84 -7.15 -6.31
C LYS A 105 4.79 -7.94 -5.42
N THR A 106 5.94 -7.36 -5.08
CA THR A 106 6.89 -8.01 -4.18
C THR A 106 6.25 -8.30 -2.82
N ALA A 107 5.52 -7.36 -2.27
CA ALA A 107 4.84 -7.56 -0.99
C ALA A 107 3.72 -8.60 -1.10
N VAL A 108 2.90 -8.50 -2.13
CA VAL A 108 1.79 -9.43 -2.35
C VAL A 108 2.29 -10.86 -2.50
N ASP A 109 3.32 -11.06 -3.33
CA ASP A 109 3.87 -12.38 -3.58
C ASP A 109 4.65 -12.91 -2.37
N GLY A 110 5.45 -12.06 -1.74
CA GLY A 110 6.27 -12.46 -0.59
C GLY A 110 5.47 -12.79 0.65
N LEU A 111 4.32 -12.13 0.83
CA LEU A 111 3.43 -12.39 1.96
C LEU A 111 2.29 -13.35 1.60
N GLU A 112 2.28 -13.87 0.39
CA GLU A 112 1.25 -14.77 -0.10
C GLU A 112 -0.17 -14.21 0.08
N LEU A 113 -0.32 -12.92 -0.17
CA LEU A 113 -1.61 -12.26 -0.05
C LEU A 113 -2.56 -12.74 -1.13
N SER A 114 -3.81 -12.99 -0.74
CA SER A 114 -4.84 -13.48 -1.65
C SER A 114 -5.41 -12.32 -2.47
N LEU A 115 -5.09 -12.32 -3.74
CA LEU A 115 -5.62 -11.33 -4.69
C LEU A 115 -6.45 -12.00 -5.77
#